data_81010b423c4d4dc2173b1541ec6c316e
#
_entry.id   81010b423c4d4dc2173b1541ec6c316e
#
_cell.length_a   1.000
_cell.length_b   1.000
_cell.length_c   1.000
_cell.angle_alpha   90.00
_cell.angle_beta   90.00
_cell.angle_gamma   90.00
#
_symmetry.space_group_name_H-M   'P 1'
#
loop_
_entity.id
_entity.type
_entity.pdbx_description
1 polymer ?
#
loop_
_entity_poly.entity_id
_entity_poly.type
_entity_poly.pdbx_seq_one_letter_code
_entity_poly.pdbx_strand_id
1 'polypeptide(L)'
;MAELRGAEKRRYVADLFSRISGRYDLMNDLMTLGMHRRWKRQTAKLAAQGLRGPAIDVSTGTGDLALELARRPGMEHTVGLDLLRDMVARAESKAASRGLSASVTMMTGDALSLPFADNSFACATAGFSLRNMPDVEQALSEMVRVVRPTGRVVILELSPMSPGLRSALFRPVFHNLAPLIGRLVAGDRSAYSYLPRSVDHFLEAGRLAEMLSGLGLEEVAYRRLGFGTVAVHWGVKPGQSGHGRR
;
A
#
# COMPACT_ATOMS: atom_id res chain seq x y z
N MET A 1 12.74 -17.61 -6.33
CA MET A 1 12.58 -16.14 -6.22
C MET A 1 11.43 -15.72 -5.28
N ALA A 2 10.36 -16.47 -5.12
CA ALA A 2 9.32 -16.19 -4.10
C ALA A 2 9.77 -16.53 -2.67
N GLU A 3 10.90 -17.20 -2.51
CA GLU A 3 11.48 -17.63 -1.23
C GLU A 3 12.51 -16.65 -0.64
N LEU A 4 12.78 -15.53 -1.31
CA LEU A 4 13.70 -14.53 -0.80
C LEU A 4 13.15 -13.91 0.50
N ARG A 5 14.00 -13.77 1.52
CA ARG A 5 13.65 -13.22 2.83
C ARG A 5 14.63 -12.12 3.24
N GLY A 6 14.23 -11.30 4.19
CA GLY A 6 15.09 -10.29 4.80
C GLY A 6 15.76 -9.36 3.79
N ALA A 7 17.06 -9.12 3.97
CA ALA A 7 17.85 -8.18 3.17
C ALA A 7 17.97 -8.56 1.68
N GLU A 8 17.91 -9.85 1.35
CA GLU A 8 17.96 -10.31 -0.04
C GLU A 8 16.68 -9.95 -0.79
N LYS A 9 15.51 -10.20 -0.17
CA LYS A 9 14.21 -9.76 -0.72
C LYS A 9 14.19 -8.26 -0.93
N ARG A 10 14.65 -7.50 0.08
CA ARG A 10 14.71 -6.03 0.01
C ARG A 10 15.52 -5.55 -1.19
N ARG A 11 16.74 -6.06 -1.39
CA ARG A 11 17.60 -5.70 -2.53
C ARG A 11 16.97 -6.05 -3.86
N TYR A 12 16.48 -7.28 -4.00
CA TYR A 12 15.84 -7.73 -5.23
C TYR A 12 14.63 -6.87 -5.61
N VAL A 13 13.75 -6.57 -4.65
CA VAL A 13 12.57 -5.74 -4.85
C VAL A 13 12.96 -4.30 -5.19
N ALA A 14 13.95 -3.73 -4.51
CA ALA A 14 14.45 -2.39 -4.80
C ALA A 14 14.97 -2.27 -6.24
N ASP A 15 15.84 -3.19 -6.67
CA ASP A 15 16.38 -3.23 -8.01
C ASP A 15 15.28 -3.39 -9.08
N LEU A 16 14.30 -4.24 -8.79
CA LEU A 16 13.19 -4.50 -9.70
C LEU A 16 12.34 -3.24 -9.90
N PHE A 17 11.93 -2.58 -8.82
CA PHE A 17 11.09 -1.38 -8.91
C PHE A 17 11.83 -0.16 -9.45
N SER A 18 13.13 -0.01 -9.18
CA SER A 18 13.96 1.04 -9.81
C SER A 18 13.94 0.90 -11.33
N ARG A 19 14.16 -0.31 -11.87
CA ARG A 19 14.15 -0.54 -13.33
C ARG A 19 12.83 -0.21 -14.00
N ILE A 20 11.69 -0.51 -13.34
CA ILE A 20 10.36 -0.30 -13.93
C ILE A 20 9.72 1.03 -13.56
N SER A 21 10.34 1.83 -12.69
CA SER A 21 9.76 3.08 -12.14
C SER A 21 9.22 4.00 -13.23
N GLY A 22 9.92 4.11 -14.38
CA GLY A 22 9.53 4.95 -15.51
C GLY A 22 8.23 4.57 -16.20
N ARG A 23 7.82 3.32 -16.10
CA ARG A 23 6.61 2.77 -16.74
C ARG A 23 5.60 2.23 -15.73
N TYR A 24 5.87 2.44 -14.44
CA TYR A 24 5.10 1.87 -13.34
C TYR A 24 3.61 2.24 -13.41
N ASP A 25 3.29 3.52 -13.59
CA ASP A 25 1.90 3.98 -13.66
C ASP A 25 1.17 3.42 -14.88
N LEU A 26 1.82 3.43 -16.06
CA LEU A 26 1.26 2.85 -17.28
C LEU A 26 0.95 1.36 -17.11
N MET A 27 1.86 0.63 -16.45
CA MET A 27 1.65 -0.80 -16.20
C MET A 27 0.51 -1.05 -15.23
N ASN A 28 0.39 -0.25 -14.17
CA ASN A 28 -0.76 -0.34 -13.27
C ASN A 28 -2.08 -0.06 -14.00
N ASP A 29 -2.11 0.93 -14.90
CA ASP A 29 -3.28 1.23 -15.72
C ASP A 29 -3.64 0.03 -16.61
N LEU A 30 -2.68 -0.55 -17.32
CA LEU A 30 -2.90 -1.69 -18.21
C LEU A 30 -3.33 -2.95 -17.44
N MET A 31 -2.63 -3.29 -16.35
CA MET A 31 -2.90 -4.49 -15.57
C MET A 31 -4.25 -4.46 -14.85
N THR A 32 -4.76 -3.28 -14.54
CA THR A 32 -6.01 -3.11 -13.79
C THR A 32 -7.11 -2.45 -14.61
N LEU A 33 -6.87 -2.18 -15.91
CA LEU A 33 -7.76 -1.39 -16.77
C LEU A 33 -8.15 -0.05 -16.11
N GLY A 34 -7.19 0.58 -15.42
CA GLY A 34 -7.38 1.84 -14.69
C GLY A 34 -8.15 1.72 -13.38
N MET A 35 -8.65 0.53 -13.01
CA MET A 35 -9.43 0.35 -11.78
C MET A 35 -8.66 0.68 -10.51
N HIS A 36 -7.33 0.53 -10.51
CA HIS A 36 -6.50 0.87 -9.35
C HIS A 36 -6.70 2.32 -8.87
N ARG A 37 -6.99 3.26 -9.78
CA ARG A 37 -7.26 4.67 -9.44
C ARG A 37 -8.54 4.80 -8.59
N ARG A 38 -9.60 4.06 -8.96
CA ARG A 38 -10.85 4.02 -8.18
C ARG A 38 -10.62 3.39 -6.80
N TRP A 39 -9.85 2.30 -6.74
CA TRP A 39 -9.54 1.64 -5.47
C TRP A 39 -8.74 2.54 -4.55
N LYS A 40 -7.68 3.21 -5.06
CA LYS A 40 -6.88 4.19 -4.29
C LYS A 40 -7.74 5.34 -3.77
N ARG A 41 -8.67 5.85 -4.58
CA ARG A 41 -9.63 6.90 -4.16
C ARG A 41 -10.55 6.41 -3.04
N GLN A 42 -11.06 5.20 -3.13
CA GLN A 42 -11.89 4.60 -2.09
C GLN A 42 -11.10 4.36 -0.80
N THR A 43 -9.86 3.92 -0.90
CA THR A 43 -8.93 3.73 0.22
C THR A 43 -8.66 5.06 0.94
N ALA A 44 -8.30 6.10 0.20
CA ALA A 44 -8.09 7.43 0.77
C ALA A 44 -9.35 8.00 1.43
N LYS A 45 -10.54 7.79 0.81
CA LYS A 45 -11.81 8.20 1.43
C LYS A 45 -12.06 7.47 2.75
N LEU A 46 -11.82 6.17 2.80
CA LEU A 46 -12.00 5.37 4.01
C LEU A 46 -11.01 5.77 5.11
N ALA A 47 -9.74 6.00 4.75
CA ALA A 47 -8.70 6.39 5.69
C ALA A 47 -8.99 7.74 6.35
N ALA A 48 -9.44 8.72 5.59
CA ALA A 48 -9.69 10.08 6.06
C ALA A 48 -11.08 10.30 6.68
N GLN A 49 -11.99 9.32 6.57
CA GLN A 49 -13.38 9.49 6.97
C GLN A 49 -13.55 9.85 8.45
N GLY A 50 -14.08 11.04 8.73
CA GLY A 50 -14.33 11.54 10.09
C GLY A 50 -13.08 11.99 10.83
N LEU A 51 -11.91 11.98 10.18
CA LEU A 51 -10.63 12.35 10.79
C LEU A 51 -10.18 13.75 10.34
N ARG A 52 -9.37 14.41 11.18
CA ARG A 52 -8.65 15.66 10.89
C ARG A 52 -7.20 15.50 11.32
N GLY A 53 -6.26 16.16 10.63
CA GLY A 53 -4.84 16.17 10.95
C GLY A 53 -3.97 15.59 9.84
N PRO A 54 -2.68 15.37 10.10
CA PRO A 54 -1.75 14.85 9.11
C PRO A 54 -2.01 13.38 8.79
N ALA A 55 -1.70 12.98 7.55
CA ALA A 55 -1.78 11.61 7.07
C ALA A 55 -0.43 11.12 6.55
N ILE A 56 -0.21 9.81 6.56
CA ILE A 56 0.96 9.19 5.95
C ILE A 56 0.55 8.08 4.97
N ASP A 57 1.24 8.03 3.83
CA ASP A 57 1.17 6.93 2.87
C ASP A 57 2.52 6.23 2.82
N VAL A 58 2.57 4.99 3.30
CA VAL A 58 3.79 4.20 3.48
C VAL A 58 4.04 3.35 2.25
N SER A 59 5.29 3.37 1.74
CA SER A 59 5.64 2.84 0.41
C SER A 59 4.78 3.45 -0.69
N THR A 60 4.80 4.77 -0.75
CA THR A 60 3.90 5.58 -1.59
C THR A 60 4.10 5.38 -3.08
N GLY A 61 5.26 4.82 -3.50
CA GLY A 61 5.63 4.67 -4.89
C GLY A 61 5.63 6.02 -5.60
N THR A 62 4.88 6.11 -6.70
CA THR A 62 4.72 7.35 -7.47
C THR A 62 3.70 8.33 -6.86
N GLY A 63 3.27 8.14 -5.61
CA GLY A 63 2.51 9.09 -4.82
C GLY A 63 0.99 9.11 -5.04
N ASP A 64 0.42 8.22 -5.85
CA ASP A 64 -1.01 8.32 -6.19
C ASP A 64 -1.94 8.28 -4.98
N LEU A 65 -1.67 7.40 -3.99
CA LEU A 65 -2.51 7.27 -2.81
C LEU A 65 -2.31 8.45 -1.85
N ALA A 66 -1.07 8.91 -1.67
CA ALA A 66 -0.76 10.13 -0.91
C ALA A 66 -1.48 11.36 -1.48
N LEU A 67 -1.47 11.53 -2.82
CA LEU A 67 -2.16 12.62 -3.48
C LEU A 67 -3.69 12.53 -3.39
N GLU A 68 -4.24 11.31 -3.33
CA GLU A 68 -5.67 11.12 -3.05
C GLU A 68 -6.01 11.43 -1.59
N LEU A 69 -5.13 11.13 -0.62
CA LEU A 69 -5.29 11.54 0.78
C LEU A 69 -5.26 13.06 0.93
N ALA A 70 -4.29 13.74 0.34
CA ALA A 70 -4.16 15.19 0.41
C ALA A 70 -5.39 15.96 -0.10
N ARG A 71 -6.21 15.32 -0.94
CA ARG A 71 -7.48 15.89 -1.42
C ARG A 71 -8.66 15.63 -0.49
N ARG A 72 -8.49 14.89 0.59
CA ARG A 72 -9.62 14.57 1.48
C ARG A 72 -9.87 15.69 2.47
N PRO A 73 -11.13 16.06 2.68
CA PRO A 73 -11.49 16.99 3.73
C PRO A 73 -10.94 16.55 5.08
N GLY A 74 -10.35 17.47 5.83
CA GLY A 74 -9.77 17.20 7.14
C GLY A 74 -8.31 16.79 7.12
N MET A 75 -7.74 16.39 5.99
CA MET A 75 -6.30 16.13 5.90
C MET A 75 -5.53 17.44 5.74
N GLU A 76 -4.77 17.79 6.76
CA GLU A 76 -4.03 19.06 6.84
C GLU A 76 -2.75 19.01 6.02
N HIS A 77 -2.06 17.88 6.08
CA HIS A 77 -0.85 17.60 5.32
C HIS A 77 -0.69 16.09 5.13
N THR A 78 -0.13 15.68 4.01
CA THR A 78 0.11 14.26 3.74
C THR A 78 1.60 14.00 3.49
N VAL A 79 2.15 13.04 4.20
CA VAL A 79 3.51 12.54 3.96
C VAL A 79 3.42 11.29 3.10
N GLY A 80 4.15 11.26 1.99
CA GLY A 80 4.40 10.05 1.20
C GLY A 80 5.82 9.58 1.42
N LEU A 81 6.00 8.37 1.95
CA LEU A 81 7.32 7.81 2.22
C LEU A 81 7.58 6.60 1.34
N ASP A 82 8.74 6.53 0.68
CA ASP A 82 9.16 5.36 -0.10
C ASP A 82 10.66 5.09 0.09
N LEU A 83 11.04 3.83 -0.06
CA LEU A 83 12.44 3.40 0.05
C LEU A 83 13.28 3.91 -1.14
N LEU A 84 12.66 4.09 -2.31
CA LEU A 84 13.32 4.36 -3.59
C LEU A 84 13.25 5.84 -3.94
N ARG A 85 14.43 6.48 -4.05
CA ARG A 85 14.54 7.90 -4.45
C ARG A 85 13.87 8.20 -5.79
N ASP A 86 13.96 7.28 -6.76
CA ASP A 86 13.34 7.47 -8.08
C ASP A 86 11.81 7.52 -7.99
N MET A 87 11.21 6.74 -7.08
CA MET A 87 9.77 6.79 -6.81
C MET A 87 9.37 8.10 -6.15
N VAL A 88 10.15 8.54 -5.14
CA VAL A 88 9.95 9.83 -4.47
C VAL A 88 10.01 10.99 -5.45
N ALA A 89 11.03 11.07 -6.30
CA ALA A 89 11.17 12.12 -7.31
C ALA A 89 9.98 12.16 -8.30
N ARG A 90 9.45 10.99 -8.68
CA ARG A 90 8.25 10.90 -9.52
C ARG A 90 7.00 11.35 -8.77
N ALA A 91 6.88 11.02 -7.49
CA ALA A 91 5.78 11.45 -6.65
C ALA A 91 5.78 12.98 -6.47
N GLU A 92 6.95 13.59 -6.25
CA GLU A 92 7.12 15.05 -6.19
C GLU A 92 6.72 15.73 -7.51
N SER A 93 7.23 15.22 -8.65
CA SER A 93 6.86 15.73 -9.97
C SER A 93 5.35 15.63 -10.22
N LYS A 94 4.73 14.53 -9.82
CA LYS A 94 3.29 14.32 -9.92
C LYS A 94 2.50 15.25 -8.99
N ALA A 95 2.99 15.50 -7.78
CA ALA A 95 2.40 16.47 -6.85
C ALA A 95 2.41 17.89 -7.44
N ALA A 96 3.56 18.30 -8.01
CA ALA A 96 3.70 19.59 -8.68
C ALA A 96 2.75 19.74 -9.87
N SER A 97 2.69 18.74 -10.75
CA SER A 97 1.80 18.75 -11.92
C SER A 97 0.30 18.81 -11.57
N ARG A 98 -0.05 18.38 -10.34
CA ARG A 98 -1.43 18.39 -9.83
C ARG A 98 -1.74 19.56 -8.89
N GLY A 99 -0.79 20.48 -8.68
CA GLY A 99 -0.94 21.64 -7.80
C GLY A 99 -1.06 21.29 -6.31
N LEU A 100 -0.46 20.18 -5.89
CA LEU A 100 -0.56 19.67 -4.52
C LEU A 100 0.76 19.77 -3.72
N SER A 101 1.80 20.42 -4.25
CA SER A 101 3.10 20.50 -3.57
C SER A 101 3.03 21.12 -2.16
N ALA A 102 2.12 22.05 -1.93
CA ALA A 102 1.92 22.65 -0.61
C ALA A 102 1.22 21.72 0.39
N SER A 103 0.51 20.70 -0.09
CA SER A 103 -0.29 19.78 0.72
C SER A 103 0.38 18.45 0.99
N VAL A 104 1.53 18.19 0.36
CA VAL A 104 2.24 16.92 0.49
C VAL A 104 3.73 17.12 0.68
N THR A 105 4.35 16.23 1.45
CA THR A 105 5.81 16.05 1.48
C THR A 105 6.13 14.63 1.05
N MET A 106 6.97 14.48 0.03
CA MET A 106 7.46 13.18 -0.40
C MET A 106 8.88 12.98 0.13
N MET A 107 9.18 11.84 0.74
CA MET A 107 10.48 11.60 1.35
C MET A 107 10.95 10.16 1.21
N THR A 108 12.27 10.00 1.22
CA THR A 108 12.88 8.66 1.26
C THR A 108 12.91 8.14 2.70
N GLY A 109 12.47 6.89 2.90
CA GLY A 109 12.50 6.25 4.22
C GLY A 109 12.14 4.77 4.16
N ASP A 110 12.36 4.08 5.28
CA ASP A 110 12.08 2.67 5.42
C ASP A 110 10.74 2.46 6.15
N ALA A 111 9.84 1.67 5.54
CA ALA A 111 8.57 1.30 6.13
C ALA A 111 8.71 0.47 7.42
N LEU A 112 9.86 -0.21 7.60
CA LEU A 112 10.15 -1.02 8.78
C LEU A 112 10.68 -0.19 9.97
N SER A 113 10.99 1.09 9.75
CA SER A 113 11.47 2.02 10.77
C SER A 113 11.10 3.44 10.35
N LEU A 114 9.86 3.84 10.62
CA LEU A 114 9.34 5.14 10.22
C LEU A 114 9.97 6.26 11.06
N PRO A 115 10.54 7.31 10.44
CA PRO A 115 11.25 8.37 11.15
C PRO A 115 10.29 9.41 11.76
N PHE A 116 9.26 8.93 12.44
CA PHE A 116 8.24 9.77 13.07
C PHE A 116 7.99 9.32 14.50
N ALA A 117 7.61 10.26 15.35
CA ALA A 117 7.20 9.97 16.72
C ALA A 117 5.88 9.16 16.73
N ASP A 118 5.63 8.48 17.84
CA ASP A 118 4.36 7.81 18.07
C ASP A 118 3.20 8.79 17.98
N ASN A 119 2.08 8.33 17.49
CA ASN A 119 0.82 9.09 17.47
C ASN A 119 0.86 10.40 16.64
N SER A 120 1.75 10.48 15.64
CA SER A 120 1.94 11.68 14.81
C SER A 120 0.86 11.89 13.73
N PHE A 121 0.16 10.84 13.31
CA PHE A 121 -0.75 10.89 12.17
C PHE A 121 -2.19 10.54 12.53
N ALA A 122 -3.15 11.18 11.87
CA ALA A 122 -4.56 10.83 11.97
C ALA A 122 -4.88 9.51 11.26
N CYS A 123 -4.20 9.22 10.16
CA CYS A 123 -4.31 7.94 9.48
C CYS A 123 -3.01 7.57 8.75
N ALA A 124 -2.84 6.26 8.56
CA ALA A 124 -1.78 5.70 7.74
C ALA A 124 -2.38 4.81 6.64
N THR A 125 -1.81 4.88 5.44
CA THR A 125 -2.17 4.02 4.32
C THR A 125 -0.96 3.30 3.74
N ALA A 126 -1.19 2.15 3.11
CA ALA A 126 -0.24 1.50 2.22
C ALA A 126 -1.00 0.87 1.05
N GLY A 127 -0.49 1.03 -0.18
CA GLY A 127 -1.18 0.56 -1.37
C GLY A 127 -0.31 -0.32 -2.26
N PHE A 128 -0.64 -1.63 -2.39
CA PHE A 128 0.04 -2.59 -3.27
C PHE A 128 1.52 -2.80 -2.95
N SER A 129 1.91 -2.68 -1.69
CA SER A 129 3.31 -2.66 -1.24
C SER A 129 3.67 -3.72 -0.22
N LEU A 130 2.75 -4.14 0.66
CA LEU A 130 3.05 -5.05 1.78
C LEU A 130 3.65 -6.39 1.31
N ARG A 131 3.14 -6.97 0.23
CA ARG A 131 3.65 -8.23 -0.33
C ARG A 131 5.13 -8.17 -0.73
N ASN A 132 5.63 -6.97 -0.97
CA ASN A 132 7.01 -6.71 -1.37
C ASN A 132 7.95 -6.46 -0.18
N MET A 133 7.41 -6.22 1.00
CA MET A 133 8.19 -5.94 2.21
C MET A 133 8.85 -7.23 2.74
N PRO A 134 10.05 -7.14 3.29
CA PRO A 134 10.72 -8.29 3.88
C PRO A 134 10.06 -8.75 5.18
N ASP A 135 9.46 -7.82 5.92
CA ASP A 135 8.75 -8.06 7.17
C ASP A 135 7.45 -7.23 7.18
N VAL A 136 6.33 -7.94 6.97
CA VAL A 136 4.99 -7.31 6.88
C VAL A 136 4.51 -6.88 8.26
N GLU A 137 4.76 -7.71 9.29
CA GLU A 137 4.32 -7.44 10.66
C GLU A 137 5.01 -6.22 11.23
N GLN A 138 6.34 -6.10 11.04
CA GLN A 138 7.09 -4.92 11.46
C GLN A 138 6.59 -3.65 10.76
N ALA A 139 6.32 -3.69 9.45
CA ALA A 139 5.81 -2.53 8.74
C ALA A 139 4.43 -2.10 9.25
N LEU A 140 3.53 -3.05 9.51
CA LEU A 140 2.22 -2.77 10.08
C LEU A 140 2.32 -2.24 11.51
N SER A 141 3.23 -2.79 12.33
CA SER A 141 3.51 -2.31 13.67
C SER A 141 3.95 -0.84 13.67
N GLU A 142 4.84 -0.46 12.77
CA GLU A 142 5.27 0.94 12.59
C GLU A 142 4.12 1.85 12.16
N MET A 143 3.26 1.39 11.23
CA MET A 143 2.07 2.14 10.83
C MET A 143 1.11 2.34 12.01
N VAL A 144 0.90 1.32 12.84
CA VAL A 144 0.07 1.42 14.06
C VAL A 144 0.72 2.34 15.09
N ARG A 145 2.05 2.28 15.27
CA ARG A 145 2.79 3.12 16.20
C ARG A 145 2.61 4.61 15.89
N VAL A 146 2.80 5.00 14.63
CA VAL A 146 2.75 6.40 14.21
C VAL A 146 1.34 6.97 14.11
N VAL A 147 0.31 6.14 14.02
CA VAL A 147 -1.08 6.57 14.04
C VAL A 147 -1.51 6.87 15.48
N ARG A 148 -2.19 7.98 15.69
CA ARG A 148 -2.69 8.40 17.02
C ARG A 148 -3.90 7.54 17.47
N PRO A 149 -4.22 7.53 18.77
CA PRO A 149 -5.47 6.95 19.27
C PRO A 149 -6.68 7.48 18.49
N THR A 150 -7.65 6.63 18.23
CA THR A 150 -8.83 6.85 17.36
C THR A 150 -8.52 7.06 15.87
N GLY A 151 -7.25 7.07 15.50
CA GLY A 151 -6.82 7.14 14.11
C GLY A 151 -6.97 5.79 13.39
N ARG A 152 -6.75 5.79 12.08
CA ARG A 152 -7.03 4.62 11.23
C ARG A 152 -5.83 4.18 10.42
N VAL A 153 -5.62 2.86 10.34
CA VAL A 153 -4.70 2.22 9.39
C VAL A 153 -5.53 1.58 8.27
N VAL A 154 -5.17 1.85 7.01
CA VAL A 154 -5.90 1.31 5.85
C VAL A 154 -4.92 0.75 4.83
N ILE A 155 -5.11 -0.50 4.46
CA ILE A 155 -4.26 -1.24 3.53
C ILE A 155 -5.05 -1.61 2.28
N LEU A 156 -4.54 -1.26 1.12
CA LEU A 156 -5.03 -1.71 -0.18
C LEU A 156 -4.02 -2.68 -0.77
N GLU A 157 -4.38 -3.95 -0.93
CA GLU A 157 -3.41 -4.94 -1.42
C GLU A 157 -4.05 -5.98 -2.34
N LEU A 158 -3.22 -6.56 -3.22
CA LEU A 158 -3.59 -7.76 -3.96
C LEU A 158 -3.72 -8.91 -2.96
N SER A 159 -4.76 -9.70 -3.13
CA SER A 159 -5.05 -10.84 -2.26
C SER A 159 -5.23 -12.09 -3.08
N PRO A 160 -4.70 -13.24 -2.65
CA PRO A 160 -5.03 -14.51 -3.27
C PRO A 160 -6.53 -14.69 -3.35
N MET A 161 -7.01 -15.16 -4.49
CA MET A 161 -8.43 -15.54 -4.62
C MET A 161 -8.69 -16.82 -3.86
N SER A 162 -9.80 -16.86 -3.14
CA SER A 162 -10.26 -18.11 -2.52
C SER A 162 -10.42 -19.21 -3.58
N PRO A 163 -10.08 -20.46 -3.26
CA PRO A 163 -10.23 -21.59 -4.18
C PRO A 163 -11.66 -21.69 -4.74
N GLY A 164 -11.80 -21.94 -6.04
CA GLY A 164 -13.09 -22.08 -6.70
C GLY A 164 -13.00 -21.88 -8.21
N LEU A 165 -14.11 -22.04 -8.92
CA LEU A 165 -14.17 -21.94 -10.37
C LEU A 165 -13.63 -20.60 -10.91
N ARG A 166 -13.92 -19.49 -10.21
CA ARG A 166 -13.43 -18.15 -10.60
C ARG A 166 -11.92 -18.06 -10.53
N SER A 167 -11.29 -18.56 -9.45
CA SER A 167 -9.82 -18.57 -9.32
C SER A 167 -9.18 -19.50 -10.35
N ALA A 168 -9.79 -20.64 -10.63
CA ALA A 168 -9.30 -21.59 -11.64
C ALA A 168 -9.28 -20.96 -13.05
N LEU A 169 -10.23 -20.11 -13.40
CA LEU A 169 -10.28 -19.39 -14.67
C LEU A 169 -9.35 -18.17 -14.70
N PHE A 170 -9.28 -17.42 -13.61
CA PHE A 170 -8.50 -16.16 -13.56
C PHE A 170 -6.99 -16.40 -13.44
N ARG A 171 -6.55 -17.36 -12.63
CA ARG A 171 -5.10 -17.60 -12.39
C ARG A 171 -4.31 -17.84 -13.68
N PRO A 172 -4.70 -18.75 -14.60
CA PRO A 172 -3.96 -18.95 -15.85
C PRO A 172 -3.86 -17.68 -16.69
N VAL A 173 -4.96 -16.92 -16.78
CA VAL A 173 -4.99 -15.65 -17.53
C VAL A 173 -4.02 -14.65 -16.90
N PHE A 174 -4.07 -14.45 -15.57
CA PHE A 174 -3.21 -13.52 -14.87
C PHE A 174 -1.73 -13.91 -14.97
N HIS A 175 -1.40 -15.21 -14.80
CA HIS A 175 -0.03 -15.71 -14.88
C HIS A 175 0.59 -15.63 -16.29
N ASN A 176 -0.22 -15.67 -17.35
CA ASN A 176 0.28 -15.58 -18.71
C ASN A 176 0.22 -14.16 -19.26
N LEU A 177 -0.85 -13.42 -18.98
CA LEU A 177 -1.07 -12.08 -19.51
C LEU A 177 -0.14 -11.04 -18.90
N ALA A 178 0.12 -11.10 -17.57
CA ALA A 178 0.98 -10.14 -16.89
C ALA A 178 2.41 -10.14 -17.45
N PRO A 179 3.12 -11.28 -17.59
CA PRO A 179 4.43 -11.31 -18.21
C PRO A 179 4.44 -10.91 -19.72
N LEU A 180 3.36 -11.21 -20.44
CA LEU A 180 3.23 -10.83 -21.85
C LEU A 180 3.14 -9.30 -22.00
N ILE A 181 2.27 -8.66 -21.23
CA ILE A 181 2.15 -7.19 -21.20
C ILE A 181 3.48 -6.57 -20.75
N GLY A 182 4.10 -7.11 -19.70
CA GLY A 182 5.40 -6.65 -19.20
C GLY A 182 6.50 -6.70 -20.26
N ARG A 183 6.56 -7.77 -21.04
CA ARG A 183 7.50 -7.90 -22.16
C ARG A 183 7.25 -6.87 -23.26
N LEU A 184 6.00 -6.68 -23.66
CA LEU A 184 5.62 -5.81 -24.78
C LEU A 184 5.75 -4.32 -24.43
N VAL A 185 5.39 -3.94 -23.20
CA VAL A 185 5.29 -2.54 -22.78
C VAL A 185 6.52 -2.07 -22.02
N ALA A 186 7.02 -2.88 -21.09
CA ALA A 186 8.11 -2.49 -20.20
C ALA A 186 9.49 -3.02 -20.64
N GLY A 187 9.54 -3.99 -21.55
CA GLY A 187 10.79 -4.62 -21.97
C GLY A 187 11.42 -5.52 -20.88
N ASP A 188 10.78 -5.70 -19.74
CA ASP A 188 11.26 -6.50 -18.60
C ASP A 188 10.28 -7.62 -18.25
N ARG A 189 10.50 -8.81 -18.82
CA ARG A 189 9.70 -9.99 -18.52
C ARG A 189 9.85 -10.45 -17.06
N SER A 190 11.01 -10.22 -16.46
CA SER A 190 11.32 -10.71 -15.12
C SER A 190 10.51 -10.01 -14.03
N ALA A 191 10.37 -8.68 -14.13
CA ALA A 191 9.59 -7.87 -13.21
C ALA A 191 8.10 -8.29 -13.19
N TYR A 192 7.55 -8.62 -14.35
CA TYR A 192 6.13 -8.97 -14.47
C TYR A 192 5.83 -10.46 -14.27
N SER A 193 6.83 -11.32 -14.25
CA SER A 193 6.69 -12.68 -13.73
C SER A 193 6.75 -12.74 -12.21
N TYR A 194 7.34 -11.72 -11.56
CA TYR A 194 7.35 -11.59 -10.10
C TYR A 194 5.95 -11.29 -9.55
N LEU A 195 5.17 -10.45 -10.23
CA LEU A 195 3.86 -10.00 -9.74
C LEU A 195 2.89 -11.15 -9.41
N PRO A 196 2.55 -12.07 -10.33
CA PRO A 196 1.66 -13.19 -9.99
C PRO A 196 2.19 -14.05 -8.85
N ARG A 197 3.49 -14.34 -8.84
CA ARG A 197 4.13 -15.13 -7.79
C ARG A 197 4.06 -14.46 -6.42
N SER A 198 4.30 -13.15 -6.37
CA SER A 198 4.21 -12.39 -5.12
C SER A 198 2.78 -12.39 -4.54
N VAL A 199 1.76 -12.42 -5.38
CA VAL A 199 0.35 -12.53 -4.96
C VAL A 199 0.05 -13.93 -4.43
N ASP A 200 0.46 -14.98 -5.13
CA ASP A 200 0.20 -16.36 -4.73
C ASP A 200 0.80 -16.73 -3.35
N HIS A 201 1.91 -16.09 -2.98
CA HIS A 201 2.61 -16.32 -1.70
C HIS A 201 2.28 -15.27 -0.64
N PHE A 202 1.40 -14.32 -0.95
CA PHE A 202 0.98 -13.32 0.03
C PHE A 202 -0.15 -13.84 0.92
N LEU A 203 -0.39 -13.11 2.00
CA LEU A 203 -1.42 -13.43 2.97
C LEU A 203 -2.82 -13.34 2.34
N GLU A 204 -3.68 -14.29 2.65
CA GLU A 204 -5.10 -14.16 2.39
C GLU A 204 -5.69 -12.99 3.19
N ALA A 205 -6.79 -12.42 2.67
CA ALA A 205 -7.39 -11.23 3.28
C ALA A 205 -7.79 -11.45 4.76
N GLY A 206 -8.28 -12.62 5.12
CA GLY A 206 -8.60 -12.97 6.51
C GLY A 206 -7.37 -12.93 7.42
N ARG A 207 -6.25 -13.50 6.95
CA ARG A 207 -4.99 -13.52 7.74
C ARG A 207 -4.40 -12.13 7.93
N LEU A 208 -4.50 -11.25 6.94
CA LEU A 208 -4.07 -9.86 7.09
C LEU A 208 -4.97 -9.10 8.09
N ALA A 209 -6.29 -9.38 8.10
CA ALA A 209 -7.19 -8.81 9.11
C ALA A 209 -6.86 -9.32 10.52
N GLU A 210 -6.57 -10.62 10.69
CA GLU A 210 -6.13 -11.19 11.98
C GLU A 210 -4.83 -10.53 12.46
N MET A 211 -3.87 -10.30 11.57
CA MET A 211 -2.60 -9.62 11.90
C MET A 211 -2.85 -8.18 12.38
N LEU A 212 -3.74 -7.43 11.72
CA LEU A 212 -4.11 -6.08 12.15
C LEU A 212 -4.76 -6.09 13.56
N SER A 213 -5.63 -7.07 13.82
CA SER A 213 -6.23 -7.25 15.16
C SER A 213 -5.18 -7.63 16.20
N GLY A 214 -4.23 -8.50 15.84
CA GLY A 214 -3.11 -8.90 16.71
C GLY A 214 -2.19 -7.75 17.08
N LEU A 215 -2.09 -6.72 16.23
CA LEU A 215 -1.37 -5.48 16.50
C LEU A 215 -2.16 -4.47 17.33
N GLY A 216 -3.32 -4.86 17.88
CA GLY A 216 -4.13 -4.05 18.77
C GLY A 216 -5.08 -3.07 18.09
N LEU A 217 -5.32 -3.20 16.79
CA LEU A 217 -6.37 -2.42 16.13
C LEU A 217 -7.76 -3.02 16.44
N GLU A 218 -8.72 -2.14 16.63
CA GLU A 218 -10.14 -2.44 16.80
C GLU A 218 -10.93 -2.17 15.53
N GLU A 219 -12.19 -2.61 15.47
CA GLU A 219 -13.07 -2.46 14.29
C GLU A 219 -12.41 -2.95 13.00
N VAL A 220 -11.56 -3.99 13.11
CA VAL A 220 -10.84 -4.51 11.96
C VAL A 220 -11.81 -5.20 11.03
N ALA A 221 -11.79 -4.75 9.77
CA ALA A 221 -12.57 -5.36 8.72
C ALA A 221 -11.87 -5.25 7.37
N TYR A 222 -12.38 -5.97 6.38
CA TYR A 222 -11.91 -5.85 5.01
C TYR A 222 -13.04 -6.02 4.01
N ARG A 223 -12.83 -5.50 2.80
CA ARG A 223 -13.72 -5.67 1.66
C ARG A 223 -12.94 -6.07 0.43
N ARG A 224 -13.38 -7.14 -0.23
CA ARG A 224 -12.81 -7.58 -1.51
C ARG A 224 -13.31 -6.70 -2.65
N LEU A 225 -12.41 -6.38 -3.57
CA LEU A 225 -12.59 -5.56 -4.76
C LEU A 225 -12.08 -6.34 -5.98
N GLY A 226 -12.31 -5.83 -7.20
CA GLY A 226 -11.70 -6.38 -8.40
C GLY A 226 -11.97 -7.88 -8.56
N PHE A 227 -13.23 -8.30 -8.48
CA PHE A 227 -13.61 -9.73 -8.56
C PHE A 227 -12.96 -10.63 -7.47
N GLY A 228 -12.48 -10.02 -6.38
CA GLY A 228 -11.85 -10.73 -5.27
C GLY A 228 -10.31 -10.79 -5.33
N THR A 229 -9.68 -10.18 -6.33
CA THR A 229 -8.22 -10.15 -6.50
C THR A 229 -7.53 -9.05 -5.69
N VAL A 230 -8.29 -8.11 -5.16
CA VAL A 230 -7.83 -6.99 -4.36
C VAL A 230 -8.65 -6.95 -3.08
N ALA A 231 -8.06 -6.54 -1.97
CA ALA A 231 -8.77 -6.26 -0.74
C ALA A 231 -8.34 -4.92 -0.15
N VAL A 232 -9.30 -4.19 0.41
CA VAL A 232 -9.05 -3.05 1.28
C VAL A 232 -9.34 -3.47 2.71
N HIS A 233 -8.35 -3.33 3.59
CA HIS A 233 -8.44 -3.62 5.02
C HIS A 233 -8.38 -2.31 5.78
N TRP A 234 -9.00 -2.26 6.95
CA TRP A 234 -8.88 -1.14 7.88
C TRP A 234 -9.00 -1.60 9.31
N GLY A 235 -8.44 -0.80 10.20
CA GLY A 235 -8.62 -0.93 11.63
C GLY A 235 -8.41 0.42 12.29
N VAL A 236 -8.99 0.60 13.46
CA VAL A 236 -8.92 1.82 14.26
C VAL A 236 -8.00 1.57 15.45
N LYS A 237 -7.05 2.47 15.71
CA LYS A 237 -6.25 2.40 16.93
C LYS A 237 -7.14 2.76 18.13
N PRO A 238 -7.21 1.92 19.17
CA PRO A 238 -8.06 2.20 20.32
C PRO A 238 -7.76 3.56 20.94
N GLY A 239 -8.80 4.21 21.49
CA GLY A 239 -8.65 5.39 22.30
C GLY A 239 -7.80 5.07 23.54
N GLN A 240 -7.03 6.02 24.05
CA GLN A 240 -6.43 5.84 25.37
C GLN A 240 -7.55 5.68 26.37
N SER A 241 -7.75 4.45 26.86
CA SER A 241 -8.61 4.21 28.02
C SER A 241 -8.00 5.06 29.13
N GLY A 242 -8.71 6.07 29.59
CA GLY A 242 -8.27 6.88 30.70
C GLY A 242 -8.03 5.92 31.87
N HIS A 243 -6.75 5.61 32.14
CA HIS A 243 -6.40 4.97 33.40
C HIS A 243 -6.84 5.94 34.48
N GLY A 244 -7.94 5.54 35.13
CA GLY A 244 -8.58 6.30 36.17
C GLY A 244 -7.57 6.79 37.20
N ARG A 245 -7.66 8.07 37.52
CA ARG A 245 -7.23 8.58 38.79
C ARG A 245 -7.89 7.71 39.88
N ARG A 246 -7.09 6.93 40.57
CA ARG A 246 -7.36 6.50 41.92
C ARG A 246 -6.28 7.10 42.83
#